data_a62da5478274b57426e4474944d7c1fb
#
_entry.id   a62da5478274b57426e4474944d7c1fb
#
_cell.length_a   1.000
_cell.length_b   1.000
_cell.length_c   1.000
_cell.angle_alpha   90.00
_cell.angle_beta   90.00
_cell.angle_gamma   90.00
#
_symmetry.space_group_name_H-M   'P 1'
#
loop_
_entity.id
_entity.type
_entity.pdbx_description
1 polymer ?
#
loop_
_entity_poly.entity_id
_entity_poly.type
_entity_poly.pdbx_seq_one_letter_code
_entity_poly.pdbx_strand_id
1 'polypeptide(L)'
;MGEMGEGSGGRGGSLGPLLRSALGLPLLGFVGCALLLGLRIAISGKVSYTYLAWNLFLALVPYVVAAAGSFAVRRAAPGRRRALAAAPVAFLWLVFFPNAPYIFTDFIHVFNRTFLRARPSDWLGLNALVWYDILMNAAFAFIGHFMGLVSLWTIGRAARAAWGRAAANALQLLAILLAGFGIYLGRFSRLNSWDVVADPRRVVAEIAEATANPKALLFSAAFSAFILLSYAALALFKAMPDPVPGPDRPS
;
A
#
# COMPACT_ATOMS: atom_id res chain seq x y z
N MET A 1 -55.63 3.37 -29.56
CA MET A 1 -54.46 2.80 -30.21
C MET A 1 -53.27 3.58 -29.68
N GLY A 2 -52.72 3.25 -28.65
CA GLY A 2 -51.89 2.34 -28.03
C GLY A 2 -50.47 2.55 -28.43
N GLU A 3 -49.66 3.35 -27.67
CA GLU A 3 -48.20 3.24 -27.70
C GLU A 3 -47.75 3.14 -26.24
N MET A 4 -47.30 1.95 -25.94
CA MET A 4 -46.72 1.57 -24.67
C MET A 4 -45.29 2.12 -24.55
N GLY A 5 -45.03 2.78 -23.44
CA GLY A 5 -43.72 3.24 -23.06
C GLY A 5 -42.76 2.09 -22.85
N GLU A 6 -41.64 2.13 -23.52
CA GLU A 6 -40.45 1.34 -23.21
C GLU A 6 -39.66 2.00 -22.07
N GLY A 7 -39.56 1.37 -20.98
CA GLY A 7 -38.44 0.65 -20.47
C GLY A 7 -37.33 1.56 -19.95
N SER A 8 -37.42 1.89 -18.63
CA SER A 8 -36.29 2.36 -17.85
C SER A 8 -35.12 1.37 -17.91
N GLY A 9 -34.22 1.57 -18.84
CA GLY A 9 -32.94 0.87 -18.88
C GLY A 9 -32.11 1.22 -17.63
N GLY A 10 -32.14 0.33 -16.63
CA GLY A 10 -31.32 0.41 -15.45
C GLY A 10 -29.86 0.54 -15.85
N ARG A 11 -29.22 1.62 -15.40
CA ARG A 11 -27.76 1.80 -15.44
C ARG A 11 -27.11 0.77 -14.51
N GLY A 12 -27.10 -0.49 -14.92
CA GLY A 12 -26.21 -1.51 -14.41
C GLY A 12 -24.78 -1.12 -14.81
N GLY A 13 -24.15 -0.27 -14.03
CA GLY A 13 -22.73 0.01 -14.22
C GLY A 13 -21.99 -1.32 -14.27
N SER A 14 -21.47 -1.69 -15.44
CA SER A 14 -20.79 -2.96 -15.65
C SER A 14 -19.66 -3.09 -14.62
N LEU A 15 -19.74 -4.07 -13.73
CA LEU A 15 -18.74 -4.40 -12.73
C LEU A 15 -17.37 -4.72 -13.37
N GLY A 16 -17.38 -5.12 -14.65
CA GLY A 16 -16.19 -5.53 -15.39
C GLY A 16 -15.06 -4.49 -15.46
N PRO A 17 -15.30 -3.23 -15.87
CA PRO A 17 -14.23 -2.22 -15.91
C PRO A 17 -13.68 -1.87 -14.52
N LEU A 18 -14.55 -1.81 -13.50
CA LEU A 18 -14.12 -1.52 -12.11
C LEU A 18 -13.28 -2.65 -11.54
N LEU A 19 -13.65 -3.91 -11.79
CA LEU A 19 -12.86 -5.08 -11.38
C LEU A 19 -11.54 -5.15 -12.14
N ARG A 20 -11.52 -4.87 -13.44
CA ARG A 20 -10.28 -4.84 -14.23
C ARG A 20 -9.30 -3.79 -13.72
N SER A 21 -9.76 -2.59 -13.41
CA SER A 21 -8.89 -1.54 -12.85
C SER A 21 -8.44 -1.84 -11.42
N ALA A 22 -9.28 -2.49 -10.61
CA ALA A 22 -8.93 -2.85 -9.24
C ALA A 22 -7.98 -4.06 -9.16
N LEU A 23 -8.05 -5.00 -10.11
CA LEU A 23 -7.20 -6.18 -10.12
C LEU A 23 -5.94 -6.00 -10.98
N GLY A 24 -5.94 -5.06 -11.92
CA GLY A 24 -4.84 -4.88 -12.87
C GLY A 24 -3.50 -4.60 -12.19
N LEU A 25 -3.45 -3.67 -11.25
CA LEU A 25 -2.24 -3.33 -10.52
C LEU A 25 -1.67 -4.51 -9.70
N PRO A 26 -2.47 -5.17 -8.83
CA PRO A 26 -1.97 -6.34 -8.11
C PRO A 26 -1.51 -7.47 -9.03
N LEU A 27 -2.29 -7.83 -10.05
CA LEU A 27 -1.93 -8.90 -10.97
C LEU A 27 -0.63 -8.61 -11.71
N LEU A 28 -0.50 -7.42 -12.32
CA LEU A 28 0.72 -7.02 -13.00
C LEU A 28 1.92 -7.04 -12.04
N GLY A 29 1.74 -6.49 -10.84
CA GLY A 29 2.77 -6.43 -9.82
C GLY A 29 3.21 -7.82 -9.37
N PHE A 30 2.28 -8.69 -9.03
CA PHE A 30 2.61 -10.06 -8.58
C PHE A 30 3.27 -10.89 -9.67
N VAL A 31 2.74 -10.86 -10.90
CA VAL A 31 3.32 -11.59 -12.02
C VAL A 31 4.73 -11.08 -12.34
N GLY A 32 4.91 -9.75 -12.45
CA GLY A 32 6.21 -9.15 -12.73
C GLY A 32 7.24 -9.46 -11.64
N CYS A 33 6.86 -9.30 -10.38
CA CYS A 33 7.73 -9.60 -9.24
C CYS A 33 8.06 -11.12 -9.13
N ALA A 34 7.08 -11.99 -9.40
CA ALA A 34 7.31 -13.43 -9.41
C ALA A 34 8.27 -13.86 -10.53
N LEU A 35 8.17 -13.27 -11.72
CA LEU A 35 9.10 -13.50 -12.82
C LEU A 35 10.51 -13.04 -12.46
N LEU A 36 10.66 -11.85 -11.86
CA LEU A 36 11.98 -11.38 -11.42
C LEU A 36 12.59 -12.33 -10.37
N LEU A 37 11.82 -12.74 -9.37
CA LEU A 37 12.30 -13.65 -8.34
C LEU A 37 12.63 -15.03 -8.92
N GLY A 38 11.79 -15.56 -9.80
CA GLY A 38 12.01 -16.84 -10.50
C GLY A 38 13.27 -16.82 -11.33
N LEU A 39 13.49 -15.75 -12.11
CA LEU A 39 14.71 -15.58 -12.90
C LEU A 39 15.96 -15.48 -12.00
N ARG A 40 15.86 -14.76 -10.87
CA ARG A 40 16.95 -14.69 -9.88
C ARG A 40 17.34 -16.06 -9.34
N ILE A 41 16.36 -16.90 -9.04
CA ILE A 41 16.58 -18.27 -8.56
C ILE A 41 17.20 -19.12 -9.66
N ALA A 42 16.70 -19.03 -10.90
CA ALA A 42 17.22 -19.77 -12.05
C ALA A 42 18.69 -19.43 -12.35
N ILE A 43 19.06 -18.15 -12.34
CA ILE A 43 20.44 -17.70 -12.60
C ILE A 43 21.40 -18.13 -11.48
N SER A 44 20.97 -18.09 -10.21
CA SER A 44 21.87 -18.35 -9.09
C SER A 44 21.88 -19.79 -8.60
N GLY A 45 20.89 -20.59 -8.99
CA GLY A 45 20.65 -21.94 -8.45
C GLY A 45 20.30 -21.96 -6.96
N LYS A 46 20.04 -20.78 -6.34
CA LYS A 46 19.79 -20.65 -4.89
C LYS A 46 18.43 -20.02 -4.66
N VAL A 47 17.63 -20.66 -3.83
CA VAL A 47 16.37 -20.09 -3.33
C VAL A 47 16.69 -19.02 -2.28
N SER A 48 16.58 -17.76 -2.68
CA SER A 48 16.83 -16.60 -1.81
C SER A 48 15.81 -15.50 -2.11
N TYR A 49 15.67 -14.55 -1.18
CA TYR A 49 14.73 -13.43 -1.28
C TYR A 49 13.23 -13.82 -1.24
N THR A 50 12.89 -15.02 -0.79
CA THR A 50 11.48 -15.49 -0.69
C THR A 50 10.62 -14.61 0.23
N TYR A 51 11.24 -13.95 1.22
CA TYR A 51 10.58 -12.97 2.09
C TYR A 51 9.97 -11.81 1.32
N LEU A 52 10.51 -11.46 0.14
CA LEU A 52 9.92 -10.40 -0.71
C LEU A 52 8.52 -10.79 -1.19
N ALA A 53 8.31 -12.06 -1.57
CA ALA A 53 6.99 -12.54 -1.98
C ALA A 53 6.00 -12.48 -0.81
N TRP A 54 6.45 -12.85 0.39
CA TRP A 54 5.64 -12.75 1.60
C TRP A 54 5.28 -11.28 1.93
N ASN A 55 6.27 -10.38 1.90
CA ASN A 55 6.03 -8.97 2.19
C ASN A 55 5.16 -8.30 1.12
N LEU A 56 5.28 -8.70 -0.16
CA LEU A 56 4.37 -8.24 -1.20
C LEU A 56 2.93 -8.73 -0.98
N PHE A 57 2.77 -9.97 -0.52
CA PHE A 57 1.45 -10.50 -0.12
C PHE A 57 0.86 -9.68 1.05
N LEU A 58 1.66 -9.37 2.06
CA LEU A 58 1.21 -8.53 3.17
C LEU A 58 0.86 -7.09 2.73
N ALA A 59 1.58 -6.55 1.74
CA ALA A 59 1.28 -5.25 1.15
C ALA A 59 -0.05 -5.23 0.35
N LEU A 60 -0.48 -6.40 -0.17
CA LEU A 60 -1.77 -6.54 -0.84
C LEU A 60 -2.95 -6.43 0.15
N VAL A 61 -2.78 -6.83 1.41
CA VAL A 61 -3.88 -6.87 2.40
C VAL A 61 -4.58 -5.51 2.55
N PRO A 62 -3.88 -4.39 2.84
CA PRO A 62 -4.54 -3.10 2.96
C PRO A 62 -5.19 -2.65 1.63
N TYR A 63 -4.64 -3.04 0.49
CA TYR A 63 -5.25 -2.74 -0.81
C TYR A 63 -6.61 -3.44 -0.95
N VAL A 64 -6.68 -4.74 -0.65
CA VAL A 64 -7.93 -5.53 -0.73
C VAL A 64 -8.96 -5.01 0.28
N VAL A 65 -8.54 -4.74 1.51
CA VAL A 65 -9.43 -4.19 2.55
C VAL A 65 -10.00 -2.85 2.11
N ALA A 66 -9.19 -1.97 1.53
CA ALA A 66 -9.64 -0.67 1.02
C ALA A 66 -10.63 -0.84 -0.15
N ALA A 67 -10.33 -1.71 -1.10
CA ALA A 67 -11.19 -1.94 -2.27
C ALA A 67 -12.55 -2.54 -1.88
N ALA A 68 -12.52 -3.66 -1.16
CA ALA A 68 -13.73 -4.36 -0.72
C ALA A 68 -14.54 -3.53 0.29
N GLY A 69 -13.84 -2.93 1.26
CA GLY A 69 -14.48 -2.09 2.27
C GLY A 69 -15.13 -0.83 1.69
N SER A 70 -14.47 -0.16 0.75
CA SER A 70 -15.06 1.00 0.07
C SER A 70 -16.31 0.64 -0.74
N PHE A 71 -16.36 -0.56 -1.30
CA PHE A 71 -17.56 -1.05 -1.98
C PHE A 71 -18.71 -1.25 -0.98
N ALA A 72 -18.44 -1.88 0.17
CA ALA A 72 -19.42 -2.07 1.23
C ALA A 72 -19.93 -0.73 1.79
N VAL A 73 -19.03 0.23 2.06
CA VAL A 73 -19.37 1.56 2.53
C VAL A 73 -20.26 2.32 1.54
N ARG A 74 -19.98 2.21 0.24
CA ARG A 74 -20.84 2.86 -0.79
C ARG A 74 -22.22 2.25 -0.91
N ARG A 75 -22.38 0.96 -0.62
CA ARG A 75 -23.70 0.29 -0.60
C ARG A 75 -24.53 0.61 0.62
N ALA A 76 -23.91 1.03 1.72
CA ALA A 76 -24.63 1.44 2.92
C ALA A 76 -25.42 2.74 2.67
N ALA A 77 -26.62 2.81 3.24
CA ALA A 77 -27.46 4.01 3.19
C ALA A 77 -26.71 5.22 3.77
N PRO A 78 -26.87 6.42 3.18
CA PRO A 78 -26.25 7.65 3.68
C PRO A 78 -26.52 7.90 5.16
N GLY A 79 -25.66 8.73 5.78
CA GLY A 79 -25.74 9.09 7.18
C GLY A 79 -25.15 8.06 8.13
N ARG A 80 -25.80 7.83 9.28
CA ARG A 80 -25.26 6.99 10.37
C ARG A 80 -24.87 5.58 9.94
N ARG A 81 -25.66 4.93 9.07
CA ARG A 81 -25.39 3.57 8.61
C ARG A 81 -24.09 3.48 7.83
N ARG A 82 -23.83 4.47 6.95
CA ARG A 82 -22.57 4.54 6.19
C ARG A 82 -21.39 4.82 7.12
N ALA A 83 -21.54 5.71 8.08
CA ALA A 83 -20.51 6.03 9.07
C ALA A 83 -20.12 4.79 9.92
N LEU A 84 -21.13 4.03 10.37
CA LEU A 84 -20.92 2.78 11.11
C LEU A 84 -20.27 1.68 10.26
N ALA A 85 -20.62 1.57 8.98
CA ALA A 85 -19.98 0.61 8.07
C ALA A 85 -18.52 0.98 7.77
N ALA A 86 -18.18 2.27 7.73
CA ALA A 86 -16.84 2.74 7.45
C ALA A 86 -15.86 2.53 8.61
N ALA A 87 -16.30 2.54 9.86
CA ALA A 87 -15.44 2.47 11.02
C ALA A 87 -14.63 1.16 11.12
N PRO A 88 -15.23 -0.05 11.06
CA PRO A 88 -14.47 -1.29 11.10
C PRO A 88 -13.56 -1.46 9.90
N VAL A 89 -13.96 -0.97 8.71
CA VAL A 89 -13.13 -0.99 7.51
C VAL A 89 -11.88 -0.12 7.69
N ALA A 90 -12.05 1.11 8.19
CA ALA A 90 -10.94 2.02 8.45
C ALA A 90 -10.00 1.47 9.52
N PHE A 91 -10.52 0.87 10.59
CA PHE A 91 -9.73 0.26 11.65
C PHE A 91 -8.90 -0.91 11.14
N LEU A 92 -9.54 -1.89 10.47
CA LEU A 92 -8.86 -3.04 9.91
C LEU A 92 -7.79 -2.62 8.90
N TRP A 93 -8.14 -1.68 8.02
CA TRP A 93 -7.19 -1.13 7.05
C TRP A 93 -6.01 -0.46 7.74
N LEU A 94 -6.24 0.35 8.78
CA LEU A 94 -5.21 1.08 9.52
C LEU A 94 -4.17 0.14 10.14
N VAL A 95 -4.62 -0.98 10.71
CA VAL A 95 -3.75 -2.00 11.31
C VAL A 95 -2.83 -2.66 10.27
N PHE A 96 -3.33 -2.87 9.05
CA PHE A 96 -2.54 -3.52 7.99
C PHE A 96 -1.81 -2.56 7.07
N PHE A 97 -2.16 -1.27 7.05
CA PHE A 97 -1.59 -0.28 6.15
C PHE A 97 -0.05 -0.17 6.21
N PRO A 98 0.60 -0.26 7.39
CA PRO A 98 2.06 -0.20 7.48
C PRO A 98 2.79 -1.27 6.67
N ASN A 99 2.17 -2.43 6.40
CA ASN A 99 2.80 -3.51 5.63
C ASN A 99 3.12 -3.10 4.19
N ALA A 100 2.37 -2.17 3.60
CA ALA A 100 2.59 -1.76 2.23
C ALA A 100 3.89 -0.96 2.04
N PRO A 101 4.18 0.12 2.80
CA PRO A 101 5.47 0.80 2.73
C PRO A 101 6.59 0.05 3.48
N TYR A 102 6.31 -0.92 4.36
CA TYR A 102 7.30 -1.70 5.09
C TYR A 102 8.32 -2.37 4.19
N ILE A 103 7.89 -2.82 2.99
CA ILE A 103 8.73 -3.55 2.04
C ILE A 103 10.01 -2.77 1.64
N PHE A 104 10.02 -1.43 1.75
CA PHE A 104 11.23 -0.64 1.56
C PHE A 104 12.33 -0.96 2.57
N THR A 105 11.98 -1.45 3.76
CA THR A 105 12.99 -1.84 4.75
C THR A 105 13.79 -3.07 4.33
N ASP A 106 13.32 -3.83 3.34
CA ASP A 106 13.98 -5.04 2.84
C ASP A 106 15.26 -4.74 2.06
N PHE A 107 15.47 -3.50 1.62
CA PHE A 107 16.74 -3.08 1.03
C PHE A 107 17.96 -3.34 1.93
N ILE A 108 17.76 -3.40 3.26
CA ILE A 108 18.85 -3.76 4.18
C ILE A 108 19.42 -5.14 3.91
N HIS A 109 18.62 -6.07 3.36
CA HIS A 109 19.09 -7.41 3.05
C HIS A 109 20.04 -7.43 1.84
N VAL A 110 19.77 -6.56 0.83
CA VAL A 110 20.68 -6.37 -0.31
C VAL A 110 21.97 -5.74 0.20
N PHE A 111 21.86 -4.68 1.02
CA PHE A 111 23.01 -4.00 1.61
C PHE A 111 23.88 -4.97 2.41
N ASN A 112 23.30 -5.74 3.34
CA ASN A 112 24.03 -6.69 4.17
C ASN A 112 24.72 -7.79 3.37
N ARG A 113 24.10 -8.27 2.28
CA ARG A 113 24.70 -9.30 1.43
C ARG A 113 25.82 -8.77 0.56
N THR A 114 25.66 -7.56 0.02
CA THR A 114 26.56 -6.99 -0.98
C THR A 114 27.72 -6.27 -0.32
N PHE A 115 27.45 -5.41 0.66
CA PHE A 115 28.45 -4.48 1.20
C PHE A 115 29.13 -4.97 2.48
N LEU A 116 28.41 -5.71 3.35
CA LEU A 116 29.01 -6.19 4.59
C LEU A 116 29.75 -7.52 4.45
N ARG A 117 29.48 -8.29 3.39
CA ARG A 117 30.14 -9.60 3.13
C ARG A 117 31.15 -9.58 2.02
N ALA A 118 31.18 -8.55 1.18
CA ALA A 118 32.15 -8.38 0.11
C ALA A 118 33.44 -7.75 0.68
N ARG A 119 34.59 -8.11 0.08
CA ARG A 119 35.87 -7.44 0.39
C ARG A 119 35.85 -6.01 -0.18
N PRO A 120 36.53 -5.02 0.45
CA PRO A 120 36.59 -3.66 -0.10
C PRO A 120 37.09 -3.56 -1.54
N SER A 121 37.97 -4.48 -1.96
CA SER A 121 38.44 -4.61 -3.35
C SER A 121 37.33 -4.94 -4.37
N ASP A 122 36.24 -5.56 -3.91
CA ASP A 122 35.17 -6.02 -4.78
C ASP A 122 34.08 -4.93 -5.00
N TRP A 123 34.17 -3.81 -4.26
CA TRP A 123 33.16 -2.74 -4.33
C TRP A 123 33.21 -1.94 -5.63
N LEU A 124 34.38 -1.86 -6.29
CA LEU A 124 34.54 -1.21 -7.58
C LEU A 124 34.01 -2.05 -8.76
N GLY A 125 33.75 -3.34 -8.54
CA GLY A 125 33.23 -4.30 -9.51
C GLY A 125 31.87 -4.86 -9.10
N LEU A 126 30.87 -3.99 -8.81
CA LEU A 126 29.48 -4.47 -8.62
C LEU A 126 29.08 -5.29 -9.83
N ASN A 127 29.03 -6.62 -9.67
CA ASN A 127 28.66 -7.52 -10.76
C ASN A 127 27.19 -7.35 -11.14
N ALA A 128 26.84 -7.78 -12.34
CA ALA A 128 25.47 -7.66 -12.88
C ALA A 128 24.41 -8.23 -11.93
N LEU A 129 24.76 -9.25 -11.13
CA LEU A 129 23.84 -9.90 -10.21
C LEU A 129 23.46 -9.01 -9.02
N VAL A 130 24.37 -8.15 -8.55
CA VAL A 130 24.09 -7.16 -7.49
C VAL A 130 23.12 -6.12 -8.00
N TRP A 131 23.34 -5.60 -9.20
CA TRP A 131 22.40 -4.68 -9.83
C TRP A 131 21.03 -5.31 -10.03
N TYR A 132 20.99 -6.60 -10.42
CA TYR A 132 19.74 -7.35 -10.50
C TYR A 132 19.02 -7.41 -9.16
N ASP A 133 19.75 -7.73 -8.07
CA ASP A 133 19.18 -7.80 -6.71
C ASP A 133 18.63 -6.45 -6.25
N ILE A 134 19.33 -5.34 -6.54
CA ILE A 134 18.85 -3.98 -6.25
C ILE A 134 17.56 -3.68 -7.01
N LEU A 135 17.53 -3.89 -8.34
CA LEU A 135 16.38 -3.61 -9.18
C LEU A 135 15.18 -4.50 -8.84
N MET A 136 15.43 -5.78 -8.55
CA MET A 136 14.38 -6.70 -8.10
C MET A 136 13.75 -6.22 -6.79
N ASN A 137 14.57 -5.90 -5.77
CA ASN A 137 14.04 -5.37 -4.49
C ASN A 137 13.30 -4.05 -4.70
N ALA A 138 13.81 -3.17 -5.57
CA ALA A 138 13.13 -1.93 -5.93
C ALA A 138 11.75 -2.20 -6.54
N ALA A 139 11.64 -3.14 -7.49
CA ALA A 139 10.37 -3.49 -8.10
C ALA A 139 9.34 -3.97 -7.06
N PHE A 140 9.72 -4.87 -6.15
CA PHE A 140 8.87 -5.32 -5.06
C PHE A 140 8.45 -4.16 -4.15
N ALA A 141 9.40 -3.31 -3.76
CA ALA A 141 9.15 -2.18 -2.86
C ALA A 141 8.21 -1.15 -3.50
N PHE A 142 8.44 -0.79 -4.77
CA PHE A 142 7.59 0.17 -5.48
C PHE A 142 6.18 -0.37 -5.70
N ILE A 143 6.03 -1.63 -6.10
CA ILE A 143 4.70 -2.23 -6.31
C ILE A 143 3.93 -2.30 -4.98
N GLY A 144 4.55 -2.78 -3.90
CA GLY A 144 3.92 -2.83 -2.59
C GLY A 144 3.52 -1.45 -2.07
N HIS A 145 4.45 -0.49 -2.15
CA HIS A 145 4.18 0.89 -1.75
C HIS A 145 3.07 1.54 -2.58
N PHE A 146 3.08 1.35 -3.90
CA PHE A 146 2.06 1.92 -4.78
C PHE A 146 0.67 1.34 -4.49
N MET A 147 0.56 0.03 -4.20
CA MET A 147 -0.68 -0.56 -3.69
C MET A 147 -1.13 0.13 -2.39
N GLY A 148 -0.18 0.43 -1.49
CA GLY A 148 -0.44 1.22 -0.28
C GLY A 148 -1.01 2.60 -0.57
N LEU A 149 -0.38 3.36 -1.47
CA LEU A 149 -0.84 4.71 -1.85
C LEU A 149 -2.25 4.69 -2.47
N VAL A 150 -2.54 3.71 -3.34
CA VAL A 150 -3.87 3.53 -3.92
C VAL A 150 -4.89 3.17 -2.84
N SER A 151 -4.50 2.34 -1.86
CA SER A 151 -5.36 2.00 -0.72
C SER A 151 -5.68 3.22 0.15
N LEU A 152 -4.68 4.06 0.44
CA LEU A 152 -4.81 5.31 1.19
C LEU A 152 -5.76 6.29 0.49
N TRP A 153 -5.62 6.42 -0.84
CA TRP A 153 -6.55 7.20 -1.67
C TRP A 153 -7.98 6.66 -1.60
N THR A 154 -8.12 5.35 -1.70
CA THR A 154 -9.43 4.67 -1.74
C THR A 154 -10.17 4.80 -0.41
N ILE A 155 -9.48 4.57 0.72
CA ILE A 155 -10.02 4.77 2.07
C ILE A 155 -10.36 6.23 2.31
N GLY A 156 -9.52 7.17 1.88
CA GLY A 156 -9.82 8.61 2.00
C GLY A 156 -11.12 9.00 1.30
N ARG A 157 -11.42 8.42 0.13
CA ARG A 157 -12.69 8.63 -0.57
C ARG A 157 -13.88 8.04 0.18
N ALA A 158 -13.74 6.84 0.74
CA ALA A 158 -14.78 6.20 1.53
C ALA A 158 -15.06 6.97 2.83
N ALA A 159 -14.00 7.37 3.54
CA ALA A 159 -14.08 8.20 4.74
C ALA A 159 -14.73 9.56 4.47
N ARG A 160 -14.42 10.19 3.35
CA ARG A 160 -15.04 11.45 2.93
C ARG A 160 -16.54 11.32 2.72
N ALA A 161 -16.97 10.21 2.12
CA ALA A 161 -18.39 9.93 1.91
C ALA A 161 -19.12 9.57 3.21
N ALA A 162 -18.40 9.04 4.21
CA ALA A 162 -18.96 8.59 5.49
C ALA A 162 -18.94 9.69 6.58
N TRP A 163 -17.84 10.45 6.67
CA TRP A 163 -17.55 11.36 7.79
C TRP A 163 -17.20 12.78 7.37
N GLY A 164 -17.16 13.09 6.07
CA GLY A 164 -16.81 14.40 5.55
C GLY A 164 -15.30 14.59 5.31
N ARG A 165 -14.96 15.77 4.72
CA ARG A 165 -13.59 16.07 4.25
C ARG A 165 -12.57 16.14 5.40
N ALA A 166 -12.93 16.85 6.49
CA ALA A 166 -12.00 17.05 7.60
C ALA A 166 -11.61 15.73 8.26
N ALA A 167 -12.59 14.85 8.57
CA ALA A 167 -12.34 13.54 9.16
C ALA A 167 -11.55 12.62 8.23
N ALA A 168 -11.82 12.67 6.93
CA ALA A 168 -11.06 11.89 5.94
C ALA A 168 -9.59 12.32 5.87
N ASN A 169 -9.32 13.63 5.84
CA ASN A 169 -7.94 14.14 5.82
C ASN A 169 -7.22 13.82 7.14
N ALA A 170 -7.91 13.93 8.29
CA ALA A 170 -7.35 13.55 9.58
C ALA A 170 -7.00 12.06 9.64
N LEU A 171 -7.88 11.18 9.15
CA LEU A 171 -7.62 9.75 9.06
C LEU A 171 -6.40 9.45 8.18
N GLN A 172 -6.28 10.08 7.02
CA GLN A 172 -5.16 9.87 6.12
C GLN A 172 -3.84 10.33 6.74
N LEU A 173 -3.81 11.51 7.37
CA LEU A 173 -2.61 11.99 8.06
C LEU A 173 -2.24 11.08 9.23
N LEU A 174 -3.21 10.71 10.06
CA LEU A 174 -3.00 9.77 11.16
C LEU A 174 -2.45 8.43 10.66
N ALA A 175 -3.01 7.91 9.57
CA ALA A 175 -2.54 6.65 8.97
C ALA A 175 -1.08 6.73 8.51
N ILE A 176 -0.68 7.85 7.90
CA ILE A 176 0.70 8.08 7.46
C ILE A 176 1.65 8.11 8.67
N LEU A 177 1.29 8.83 9.74
CA LEU A 177 2.11 8.92 10.95
C LEU A 177 2.23 7.56 11.66
N LEU A 178 1.10 6.87 11.83
CA LEU A 178 1.07 5.54 12.44
C LEU A 178 1.76 4.48 11.56
N ALA A 179 1.76 4.64 10.23
CA ALA A 179 2.49 3.72 9.36
C ALA A 179 4.00 3.85 9.56
N GLY A 180 4.56 5.06 9.62
CA GLY A 180 5.98 5.25 9.93
C GLY A 180 6.39 4.61 11.26
N PHE A 181 5.55 4.76 12.29
CA PHE A 181 5.76 4.14 13.59
C PHE A 181 5.58 2.60 13.55
N GLY A 182 4.57 2.12 12.86
CA GLY A 182 4.31 0.68 12.68
C GLY A 182 5.44 -0.02 11.91
N ILE A 183 6.08 0.67 10.95
CA ILE A 183 7.25 0.15 10.23
C ILE A 183 8.42 -0.02 11.21
N TYR A 184 8.65 0.94 12.13
CA TYR A 184 9.65 0.79 13.18
C TYR A 184 9.37 -0.44 14.04
N LEU A 185 8.16 -0.58 14.56
CA LEU A 185 7.76 -1.71 15.40
C LEU A 185 7.92 -3.05 14.64
N GLY A 186 7.51 -3.11 13.39
CA GLY A 186 7.69 -4.30 12.56
C GLY A 186 9.15 -4.65 12.32
N ARG A 187 10.01 -3.64 12.10
CA ARG A 187 11.43 -3.87 11.74
C ARG A 187 12.31 -4.16 12.93
N PHE A 188 12.15 -3.46 14.03
CA PHE A 188 13.04 -3.52 15.19
C PHE A 188 12.45 -4.38 16.32
N SER A 189 11.17 -4.23 16.64
CA SER A 189 10.49 -5.04 17.64
C SER A 189 9.93 -6.35 17.08
N ARG A 190 9.96 -6.54 15.74
CA ARG A 190 9.45 -7.72 15.03
C ARG A 190 7.98 -8.00 15.34
N LEU A 191 7.18 -6.96 15.50
CA LEU A 191 5.74 -7.08 15.63
C LEU A 191 5.07 -7.23 14.25
N ASN A 192 4.01 -8.00 14.23
CA ASN A 192 3.14 -8.16 13.06
C ASN A 192 1.78 -7.52 13.31
N SER A 193 1.05 -7.19 12.26
CA SER A 193 -0.29 -6.59 12.38
C SER A 193 -1.28 -7.45 13.18
N TRP A 194 -1.14 -8.77 13.17
CA TRP A 194 -2.00 -9.68 13.95
C TRP A 194 -1.65 -9.73 15.42
N ASP A 195 -0.46 -9.28 15.86
CA ASP A 195 -0.04 -9.27 17.27
C ASP A 195 -0.90 -8.31 18.10
N VAL A 196 -1.54 -7.33 17.44
CA VAL A 196 -2.55 -6.46 18.08
C VAL A 196 -3.67 -7.27 18.74
N VAL A 197 -3.99 -8.44 18.20
CA VAL A 197 -5.00 -9.35 18.74
C VAL A 197 -4.37 -10.53 19.48
N ALA A 198 -3.27 -11.08 18.97
CA ALA A 198 -2.64 -12.27 19.52
C ALA A 198 -1.88 -12.02 20.82
N ASP A 199 -1.19 -10.87 20.93
CA ASP A 199 -0.42 -10.48 22.12
C ASP A 199 -0.47 -8.97 22.36
N PRO A 200 -1.64 -8.41 22.75
CA PRO A 200 -1.82 -6.98 22.93
C PRO A 200 -0.94 -6.39 24.04
N ARG A 201 -0.56 -7.19 25.06
CA ARG A 201 0.30 -6.74 26.16
C ARG A 201 1.71 -6.43 25.65
N ARG A 202 2.27 -7.31 24.81
CA ARG A 202 3.55 -7.11 24.17
C ARG A 202 3.51 -5.89 23.27
N VAL A 203 2.45 -5.73 22.46
CA VAL A 203 2.30 -4.56 21.58
C VAL A 203 2.32 -3.25 22.37
N VAL A 204 1.60 -3.17 23.51
CA VAL A 204 1.60 -1.97 24.35
C VAL A 204 2.98 -1.70 24.96
N ALA A 205 3.70 -2.73 25.41
CA ALA A 205 5.04 -2.59 25.97
C ALA A 205 6.04 -2.07 24.93
N GLU A 206 6.04 -2.64 23.72
CA GLU A 206 6.90 -2.20 22.61
C GLU A 206 6.58 -0.78 22.14
N ILE A 207 5.31 -0.39 22.13
CA ILE A 207 4.89 1.00 21.84
C ILE A 207 5.46 1.94 22.90
N ALA A 208 5.34 1.60 24.20
CA ALA A 208 5.84 2.44 25.28
C ALA A 208 7.38 2.60 25.21
N GLU A 209 8.11 1.53 24.92
CA GLU A 209 9.56 1.58 24.74
C GLU A 209 9.95 2.42 23.51
N ALA A 210 9.31 2.19 22.36
CA ALA A 210 9.59 2.89 21.12
C ALA A 210 9.29 4.39 21.25
N THR A 211 8.22 4.80 21.93
CA THR A 211 7.89 6.21 22.13
C THR A 211 8.89 6.95 23.02
N ALA A 212 9.59 6.25 23.91
CA ALA A 212 10.67 6.80 24.73
C ALA A 212 12.02 6.88 24.00
N ASN A 213 12.13 6.27 22.81
CA ASN A 213 13.39 6.20 22.05
C ASN A 213 13.45 7.25 20.94
N PRO A 214 14.33 8.28 21.04
CA PRO A 214 14.45 9.32 20.01
C PRO A 214 14.81 8.78 18.62
N LYS A 215 15.58 7.68 18.54
CA LYS A 215 15.94 7.05 17.26
C LYS A 215 14.75 6.40 16.59
N ALA A 216 13.85 5.80 17.39
CA ALA A 216 12.58 5.25 16.90
C ALA A 216 11.69 6.35 16.33
N LEU A 217 11.58 7.48 17.04
CA LEU A 217 10.78 8.62 16.58
C LEU A 217 11.35 9.24 15.29
N LEU A 218 12.69 9.39 15.21
CA LEU A 218 13.36 9.90 14.00
C LEU A 218 13.13 8.97 12.79
N PHE A 219 13.30 7.67 12.97
CA PHE A 219 13.03 6.68 11.92
C PHE A 219 11.57 6.73 11.46
N SER A 220 10.66 6.75 12.42
CA SER A 220 9.21 6.84 12.15
C SER A 220 8.84 8.12 11.40
N ALA A 221 9.42 9.26 11.80
CA ALA A 221 9.21 10.54 11.13
C ALA A 221 9.74 10.52 9.68
N ALA A 222 10.92 9.93 9.44
CA ALA A 222 11.49 9.80 8.10
C ALA A 222 10.60 8.95 7.18
N PHE A 223 10.09 7.79 7.66
CA PHE A 223 9.16 6.97 6.88
C PHE A 223 7.81 7.66 6.68
N SER A 224 7.29 8.36 7.69
CA SER A 224 6.05 9.15 7.54
C SER A 224 6.22 10.23 6.49
N ALA A 225 7.34 10.95 6.49
CA ALA A 225 7.65 11.97 5.48
C ALA A 225 7.76 11.35 4.07
N PHE A 226 8.41 10.19 3.93
CA PHE A 226 8.49 9.46 2.67
C PHE A 226 7.11 9.08 2.13
N ILE A 227 6.23 8.52 2.98
CA ILE A 227 4.86 8.15 2.60
C ILE A 227 4.06 9.41 2.23
N LEU A 228 4.19 10.48 3.01
CA LEU A 228 3.49 11.75 2.77
C LEU A 228 3.89 12.35 1.41
N LEU A 229 5.20 12.44 1.14
CA LEU A 229 5.71 12.96 -0.14
C LEU A 229 5.24 12.11 -1.32
N SER A 230 5.30 10.78 -1.20
CA SER A 230 4.82 9.86 -2.22
C SER A 230 3.31 10.03 -2.48
N TYR A 231 2.53 10.19 -1.41
CA TYR A 231 1.09 10.40 -1.51
C TYR A 231 0.76 11.78 -2.10
N ALA A 232 1.48 12.82 -1.71
CA ALA A 232 1.33 14.17 -2.28
C ALA A 232 1.66 14.18 -3.78
N ALA A 233 2.73 13.51 -4.19
CA ALA A 233 3.08 13.36 -5.62
C ALA A 233 1.95 12.66 -6.41
N LEU A 234 1.39 11.57 -5.87
CA LEU A 234 0.25 10.89 -6.49
C LEU A 234 -0.99 11.80 -6.57
N ALA A 235 -1.27 12.58 -5.52
CA ALA A 235 -2.40 13.48 -5.49
C ALA A 235 -2.25 14.62 -6.51
N LEU A 236 -1.06 15.20 -6.63
CA LEU A 236 -0.73 16.22 -7.62
C LEU A 236 -0.83 15.66 -9.05
N PHE A 237 -0.27 14.48 -9.31
CA PHE A 237 -0.39 13.80 -10.61
C PHE A 237 -1.86 13.61 -11.01
N LYS A 238 -2.72 13.20 -10.10
CA LYS A 238 -4.18 13.05 -10.35
C LYS A 238 -4.93 14.37 -10.52
N ALA A 239 -4.37 15.48 -10.08
CA ALA A 239 -4.95 16.81 -10.22
C ALA A 239 -4.50 17.53 -11.49
N MET A 240 -3.52 16.98 -12.22
CA MET A 240 -3.09 17.55 -13.51
C MET A 240 -4.24 17.47 -14.52
N PRO A 241 -4.52 18.58 -15.24
CA PRO A 241 -5.49 18.54 -16.34
C PRO A 241 -4.99 17.61 -17.45
N ASP A 242 -5.91 16.97 -18.16
CA ASP A 242 -5.57 16.18 -19.34
C ASP A 242 -4.83 17.07 -20.36
N PRO A 243 -3.62 16.68 -20.80
CA PRO A 243 -2.82 17.50 -21.71
C PRO A 243 -3.41 17.57 -23.13
N VAL A 244 -4.38 16.74 -23.45
CA VAL A 244 -5.09 16.74 -24.73
C VAL A 244 -6.54 17.17 -24.49
N PRO A 245 -6.99 18.32 -25.02
CA PRO A 245 -8.41 18.64 -25.02
C PRO A 245 -9.14 17.52 -25.79
N GLY A 246 -10.11 16.89 -25.12
CA GLY A 246 -10.97 15.94 -25.81
C GLY A 246 -11.60 16.62 -27.02
N PRO A 247 -11.93 15.88 -28.11
CA PRO A 247 -12.64 16.47 -29.26
C PRO A 247 -13.88 17.14 -28.71
N ASP A 248 -14.03 18.44 -29.07
CA ASP A 248 -15.14 19.28 -28.66
C ASP A 248 -16.45 18.53 -28.88
N ARG A 249 -17.19 18.29 -27.78
CA ARG A 249 -18.56 17.79 -27.90
C ARG A 249 -19.35 18.92 -28.59
N PRO A 250 -19.92 18.69 -29.77
CA PRO A 250 -20.76 19.68 -30.39
C PRO A 250 -21.88 20.05 -29.42
N SER A 251 -22.04 21.37 -29.24
CA SER A 251 -23.05 22.04 -28.41
C SER A 251 -24.49 21.75 -28.88
#